data_90d453457c4704ab45a00a3cd9781087
#
_entry.id   90d453457c4704ab45a00a3cd9781087
#
_cell.length_a   1.000
_cell.length_b   1.000
_cell.length_c   1.000
_cell.angle_alpha   90.00
_cell.angle_beta   90.00
_cell.angle_gamma   90.00
#
_symmetry.space_group_name_H-M   'P 1'
#
loop_
_entity.id
_entity.type
_entity.pdbx_description
1 polymer ?
#
loop_
_entity_poly.entity_id
_entity_poly.type
_entity_poly.pdbx_seq_one_letter_code
_entity_poly.pdbx_strand_id
1 'polypeptide(L)'
;MTSTFTATRRWAALTAARRWVAFTATVGGLAVLVAALPWLRGDDPARSVLRARLGEREPDPEALAAVRSELDLPAGPVHGAVQWLSGAVTGDLGRSWVDGSPVAETVTAAAGVSALLGGVAALVAAVVGLLLAAPAAWTATTGRRPRAGLVAATLTALPEFVLAAVLITVVAVNWRLAPTAGWFGPSHLVLPALALGVPTGGLLARLLITAVEATAAEPWVHTWRAAGSSRAELARALLRRAVTVVVPQVAVLFTGLLGGAVAVEQLFAIPGLGRIALHAGLAQDLPVVQGCVLLLTLVGVAAGGLGIGVHRLLLGPAGPAAGLIPAVPASRHHGRPALPAAAALMLLGGVVAGLLRDADRVRLDARLAGPSWAHPLGTDPVGRDVLAQLGHGAVPTVGTAVAVTVVSLLAGLAIGLRGGAARTGAADILNALPPVFVGLVVAAVLGAGLAAAAFAASLVAWVPLAVHTRSLAEEVRASGYHRAAELCGAGPGHLLRRHLLPAVSGPVARHALARVPATALTIAGLGFLGLGAGHDSPEWGVQLAASVTYLERAPLAVLGPVAGLALLGVLAAATPTRAVPVAARRGTGSPWAA
;
A
#
# COMPACT_ATOMS: atom_id res chain seq x y z
N MET A 1 14.86 -45.59 10.99
CA MET A 1 14.18 -44.32 11.36
C MET A 1 15.11 -43.10 11.45
N THR A 2 16.42 -43.24 11.57
CA THR A 2 17.40 -42.13 11.69
C THR A 2 17.74 -41.44 10.36
N SER A 3 17.65 -42.10 9.23
CA SER A 3 18.01 -41.55 7.90
C SER A 3 16.98 -40.56 7.32
N THR A 4 15.70 -40.74 7.63
CA THR A 4 14.62 -39.84 7.19
C THR A 4 14.62 -38.50 7.97
N PHE A 5 15.03 -38.51 9.24
CA PHE A 5 15.13 -37.30 10.08
C PHE A 5 16.32 -36.40 9.67
N THR A 6 17.40 -36.96 9.20
CA THR A 6 18.56 -36.22 8.70
C THR A 6 18.30 -35.62 7.33
N ALA A 7 17.57 -36.30 6.46
CA ALA A 7 17.18 -35.79 5.14
C ALA A 7 16.21 -34.58 5.26
N THR A 8 15.20 -34.64 6.15
CA THR A 8 14.27 -33.51 6.38
C THR A 8 14.96 -32.28 6.97
N ARG A 9 15.92 -32.45 7.89
CA ARG A 9 16.72 -31.34 8.43
C ARG A 9 17.63 -30.71 7.36
N ARG A 10 18.26 -31.50 6.49
CA ARG A 10 19.06 -30.98 5.36
C ARG A 10 18.21 -30.23 4.36
N TRP A 11 17.03 -30.72 4.01
CA TRP A 11 16.08 -30.00 3.14
C TRP A 11 15.57 -28.70 3.75
N ALA A 12 15.28 -28.68 5.05
CA ALA A 12 14.89 -27.48 5.77
C ALA A 12 16.03 -26.45 5.81
N ALA A 13 17.27 -26.88 6.04
CA ALA A 13 18.45 -26.02 6.03
C ALA A 13 18.74 -25.45 4.63
N LEU A 14 18.62 -26.25 3.58
CA LEU A 14 18.80 -25.81 2.18
C LEU A 14 17.72 -24.81 1.75
N THR A 15 16.47 -25.02 2.16
CA THR A 15 15.38 -24.08 1.88
C THR A 15 15.54 -22.77 2.65
N ALA A 16 16.01 -22.82 3.89
CA ALA A 16 16.35 -21.63 4.68
C ALA A 16 17.53 -20.86 4.05
N ALA A 17 18.61 -21.55 3.68
CA ALA A 17 19.76 -20.93 3.02
C ALA A 17 19.37 -20.27 1.70
N ARG A 18 18.57 -20.93 0.86
CA ARG A 18 18.05 -20.33 -0.39
C ARG A 18 17.19 -19.08 -0.15
N ARG A 19 16.40 -19.05 0.92
CA ARG A 19 15.61 -17.85 1.31
C ARG A 19 16.53 -16.71 1.74
N TRP A 20 17.56 -17.00 2.53
CA TRP A 20 18.54 -16.00 2.94
C TRP A 20 19.33 -15.45 1.75
N VAL A 21 19.79 -16.30 0.85
CA VAL A 21 20.48 -15.87 -0.38
C VAL A 21 19.55 -15.01 -1.25
N ALA A 22 18.29 -15.40 -1.43
CA ALA A 22 17.33 -14.58 -2.18
C ALA A 22 17.08 -13.24 -1.50
N PHE A 23 16.97 -13.20 -0.18
CA PHE A 23 16.78 -12.00 0.61
C PHE A 23 17.99 -11.05 0.47
N THR A 24 19.20 -11.54 0.72
CA THR A 24 20.43 -10.74 0.61
C THR A 24 20.68 -10.25 -0.81
N ALA A 25 20.40 -11.08 -1.82
CA ALA A 25 20.50 -10.69 -3.22
C ALA A 25 19.50 -9.58 -3.59
N THR A 26 18.30 -9.59 -3.01
CA THR A 26 17.29 -8.54 -3.29
C THR A 26 17.61 -7.24 -2.58
N VAL A 27 18.00 -7.29 -1.30
CA VAL A 27 18.47 -6.11 -0.56
C VAL A 27 19.70 -5.52 -1.24
N GLY A 28 20.67 -6.35 -1.60
CA GLY A 28 21.87 -5.94 -2.33
C GLY A 28 21.52 -5.34 -3.71
N GLY A 29 20.62 -5.97 -4.47
CA GLY A 29 20.17 -5.44 -5.76
C GLY A 29 19.46 -4.09 -5.63
N LEU A 30 18.63 -3.91 -4.58
CA LEU A 30 18.01 -2.62 -4.30
C LEU A 30 19.06 -1.57 -3.89
N ALA A 31 20.03 -1.94 -3.05
CA ALA A 31 21.11 -1.04 -2.67
C ALA A 31 21.94 -0.60 -3.89
N VAL A 32 22.24 -1.53 -4.81
CA VAL A 32 22.91 -1.21 -6.08
C VAL A 32 22.05 -0.29 -6.95
N LEU A 33 20.75 -0.54 -7.04
CA LEU A 33 19.81 0.31 -7.79
C LEU A 33 19.78 1.74 -7.19
N VAL A 34 19.71 1.84 -5.86
CA VAL A 34 19.75 3.13 -5.15
C VAL A 34 21.09 3.82 -5.37
N ALA A 35 22.21 3.10 -5.29
CA ALA A 35 23.54 3.64 -5.55
C ALA A 35 23.71 4.16 -6.99
N ALA A 36 23.04 3.51 -7.96
CA ALA A 36 23.07 3.89 -9.37
C ALA A 36 22.11 5.04 -9.73
N LEU A 37 21.24 5.48 -8.82
CA LEU A 37 20.20 6.50 -9.06
C LEU A 37 20.71 7.74 -9.82
N PRO A 38 21.86 8.37 -9.44
CA PRO A 38 22.34 9.57 -10.10
C PRO A 38 22.63 9.41 -11.59
N TRP A 39 22.91 8.18 -12.04
CA TRP A 39 23.26 7.86 -13.43
C TRP A 39 22.13 7.24 -14.25
N LEU A 40 21.02 6.86 -13.63
CA LEU A 40 19.88 6.22 -14.34
C LEU A 40 19.22 7.16 -15.36
N ARG A 41 19.33 8.44 -15.17
CA ARG A 41 18.79 9.45 -16.09
C ARG A 41 19.62 9.61 -17.37
N GLY A 42 20.86 9.10 -17.38
CA GLY A 42 21.81 9.29 -18.49
C GLY A 42 22.43 10.68 -18.54
N ASP A 43 22.03 11.61 -17.69
CA ASP A 43 22.61 12.94 -17.54
C ASP A 43 23.82 12.89 -16.58
N ASP A 44 24.75 13.81 -16.78
CA ASP A 44 25.85 14.04 -15.86
C ASP A 44 25.31 14.56 -14.50
N PRO A 45 25.67 13.93 -13.36
CA PRO A 45 25.26 14.41 -12.04
C PRO A 45 25.54 15.91 -11.81
N ALA A 46 26.66 16.45 -12.32
CA ALA A 46 26.98 17.87 -12.24
C ALA A 46 25.92 18.77 -12.89
N ARG A 47 25.29 18.32 -14.00
CA ARG A 47 24.17 19.05 -14.62
C ARG A 47 22.93 19.07 -13.74
N SER A 48 22.64 17.97 -13.06
CA SER A 48 21.51 17.89 -12.12
C SER A 48 21.69 18.84 -10.93
N VAL A 49 22.91 18.92 -10.40
CA VAL A 49 23.28 19.87 -9.33
C VAL A 49 23.13 21.32 -9.78
N LEU A 50 23.69 21.67 -10.93
CA LEU A 50 23.57 23.04 -11.46
C LEU A 50 22.12 23.43 -11.73
N ARG A 51 21.31 22.52 -12.28
CA ARG A 51 19.89 22.76 -12.50
C ARG A 51 19.14 22.97 -11.17
N ALA A 52 19.47 22.20 -10.13
CA ALA A 52 18.91 22.35 -8.79
C ALA A 52 19.29 23.69 -8.13
N ARG A 53 20.55 24.17 -8.34
CA ARG A 53 21.07 25.40 -7.72
C ARG A 53 20.74 26.68 -8.51
N LEU A 54 20.76 26.63 -9.84
CA LEU A 54 20.70 27.80 -10.72
C LEU A 54 19.43 27.94 -11.56
N GLY A 55 18.51 26.97 -11.50
CA GLY A 55 17.30 26.92 -12.30
C GLY A 55 17.57 26.50 -13.77
N GLU A 56 16.69 26.93 -14.71
CA GLU A 56 16.68 26.45 -16.12
C GLU A 56 17.79 26.99 -17.03
N ARG A 57 18.87 27.52 -16.52
CA ARG A 57 20.00 27.96 -17.37
C ARG A 57 20.80 26.78 -17.91
N GLU A 58 21.12 26.81 -19.21
CA GLU A 58 22.09 25.86 -19.77
C GLU A 58 23.46 26.03 -19.07
N PRO A 59 23.99 24.92 -18.49
CA PRO A 59 25.22 25.01 -17.72
C PRO A 59 26.44 25.25 -18.63
N ASP A 60 27.24 26.26 -18.28
CA ASP A 60 28.53 26.49 -18.86
C ASP A 60 29.50 25.33 -18.54
N PRO A 61 30.35 24.88 -19.48
CA PRO A 61 31.37 23.86 -19.25
C PRO A 61 32.30 24.14 -18.04
N GLU A 62 32.63 25.39 -17.77
CA GLU A 62 33.44 25.81 -16.62
C GLU A 62 32.68 25.59 -15.29
N ALA A 63 31.38 25.95 -15.26
CA ALA A 63 30.54 25.73 -14.11
C ALA A 63 30.35 24.23 -13.80
N LEU A 64 30.25 23.40 -14.84
CA LEU A 64 30.19 21.94 -14.70
C LEU A 64 31.48 21.37 -14.11
N ALA A 65 32.64 21.86 -14.57
CA ALA A 65 33.94 21.44 -14.03
C ALA A 65 34.12 21.86 -12.57
N ALA A 66 33.70 23.09 -12.22
CA ALA A 66 33.74 23.60 -10.85
C ALA A 66 32.90 22.76 -9.90
N VAL A 67 31.64 22.42 -10.27
CA VAL A 67 30.75 21.58 -9.43
C VAL A 67 31.28 20.16 -9.30
N ARG A 68 31.89 19.58 -10.36
CA ARG A 68 32.52 18.26 -10.25
C ARG A 68 33.68 18.24 -9.25
N SER A 69 34.51 19.30 -9.25
CA SER A 69 35.61 19.41 -8.30
C SER A 69 35.15 19.75 -6.88
N GLU A 70 34.10 20.58 -6.74
CA GLU A 70 33.53 20.96 -5.44
C GLU A 70 32.91 19.76 -4.70
N LEU A 71 32.17 18.92 -5.42
CA LEU A 71 31.40 17.80 -4.85
C LEU A 71 32.11 16.44 -5.01
N ASP A 72 33.35 16.42 -5.53
CA ASP A 72 34.12 15.19 -5.80
C ASP A 72 33.27 14.11 -6.51
N LEU A 73 32.55 14.55 -7.58
CA LEU A 73 31.62 13.67 -8.27
C LEU A 73 32.37 12.58 -9.04
N PRO A 74 32.01 11.31 -8.86
CA PRO A 74 32.67 10.19 -9.51
C PRO A 74 32.57 10.28 -11.04
N ALA A 75 33.61 9.84 -11.73
CA ALA A 75 33.72 9.92 -13.18
C ALA A 75 32.79 8.98 -13.95
N GLY A 76 32.03 8.09 -13.26
CA GLY A 76 31.11 7.18 -13.93
C GLY A 76 30.24 6.35 -12.98
N PRO A 77 29.21 5.68 -13.54
CA PRO A 77 28.15 5.03 -12.75
C PRO A 77 28.65 3.90 -11.86
N VAL A 78 29.58 3.09 -12.34
CA VAL A 78 30.10 1.94 -11.58
C VAL A 78 30.96 2.43 -10.41
N HIS A 79 31.87 3.38 -10.68
CA HIS A 79 32.74 3.92 -9.64
C HIS A 79 31.94 4.65 -8.56
N GLY A 80 30.98 5.47 -8.95
CA GLY A 80 30.11 6.19 -8.03
C GLY A 80 29.20 5.27 -7.20
N ALA A 81 28.63 4.24 -7.81
CA ALA A 81 27.85 3.27 -7.08
C ALA A 81 28.68 2.49 -6.04
N VAL A 82 29.91 2.09 -6.41
CA VAL A 82 30.83 1.41 -5.48
C VAL A 82 31.28 2.34 -4.35
N GLN A 83 31.63 3.58 -4.67
CA GLN A 83 32.02 4.60 -3.68
C GLN A 83 30.89 4.87 -2.70
N TRP A 84 29.66 5.10 -3.20
CA TRP A 84 28.51 5.31 -2.34
C TRP A 84 28.18 4.10 -1.45
N LEU A 85 28.22 2.87 -2.02
CA LEU A 85 27.98 1.66 -1.24
C LEU A 85 29.05 1.44 -0.15
N SER A 86 30.31 1.72 -0.46
CA SER A 86 31.39 1.62 0.55
C SER A 86 31.24 2.66 1.66
N GLY A 87 30.84 3.89 1.31
CA GLY A 87 30.50 4.94 2.26
C GLY A 87 29.28 4.57 3.12
N ALA A 88 28.22 4.05 2.51
CA ALA A 88 27.00 3.66 3.22
C ALA A 88 27.26 2.56 4.27
N VAL A 89 28.20 1.63 4.04
CA VAL A 89 28.60 0.60 5.03
C VAL A 89 29.31 1.23 6.23
N THR A 90 30.04 2.32 6.06
CA THR A 90 30.73 3.05 7.13
C THR A 90 29.88 4.15 7.75
N GLY A 91 28.64 4.35 7.24
CA GLY A 91 27.70 5.37 7.73
C GLY A 91 27.85 6.73 7.04
N ASP A 92 28.71 6.84 6.04
CA ASP A 92 28.80 8.03 5.18
C ASP A 92 27.88 7.87 3.97
N LEU A 93 26.81 8.69 3.93
CA LEU A 93 25.83 8.72 2.83
C LEU A 93 26.12 9.86 1.83
N GLY A 94 27.26 10.53 1.96
CA GLY A 94 27.64 11.68 1.15
C GLY A 94 27.05 13.00 1.65
N ARG A 95 27.06 14.01 0.78
CA ARG A 95 26.57 15.36 1.06
C ARG A 95 25.41 15.72 0.14
N SER A 96 24.46 16.51 0.65
CA SER A 96 23.38 17.10 -0.12
C SER A 96 23.96 17.95 -1.28
N TRP A 97 23.38 17.79 -2.46
CA TRP A 97 23.78 18.58 -3.62
C TRP A 97 23.26 20.02 -3.60
N VAL A 98 22.23 20.28 -2.77
CA VAL A 98 21.59 21.59 -2.69
C VAL A 98 22.29 22.48 -1.66
N ASP A 99 22.46 22.00 -0.42
CA ASP A 99 22.96 22.79 0.71
C ASP A 99 24.33 22.32 1.26
N GLY A 100 24.87 21.20 0.74
CA GLY A 100 26.16 20.65 1.18
C GLY A 100 26.14 19.99 2.55
N SER A 101 24.99 19.86 3.22
CA SER A 101 24.86 19.24 4.53
C SER A 101 25.16 17.73 4.50
N PRO A 102 25.65 17.12 5.61
CA PRO A 102 25.85 15.68 5.69
C PRO A 102 24.51 14.94 5.61
N VAL A 103 24.33 14.08 4.58
CA VAL A 103 23.10 13.33 4.36
C VAL A 103 22.78 12.41 5.54
N ALA A 104 23.78 11.76 6.13
CA ALA A 104 23.60 10.82 7.24
C ALA A 104 22.90 11.47 8.45
N GLU A 105 23.31 12.68 8.85
CA GLU A 105 22.71 13.40 9.98
C GLU A 105 21.26 13.79 9.67
N THR A 106 21.02 14.38 8.50
CA THR A 106 19.69 14.81 8.06
C THR A 106 18.70 13.65 8.02
N VAL A 107 19.11 12.54 7.39
CA VAL A 107 18.24 11.38 7.19
C VAL A 107 18.01 10.60 8.50
N THR A 108 19.02 10.45 9.36
CA THR A 108 18.84 9.76 10.65
C THR A 108 17.98 10.57 11.62
N ALA A 109 18.14 11.89 11.68
CA ALA A 109 17.28 12.76 12.48
C ALA A 109 15.82 12.65 12.02
N ALA A 110 15.58 12.76 10.71
CA ALA A 110 14.26 12.62 10.12
C ALA A 110 13.63 11.24 10.36
N ALA A 111 14.44 10.18 10.31
CA ALA A 111 13.98 8.83 10.60
C ALA A 111 13.52 8.67 12.05
N GLY A 112 14.19 9.29 13.00
CA GLY A 112 13.75 9.33 14.40
C GLY A 112 12.36 9.95 14.55
N VAL A 113 12.10 11.05 13.84
CA VAL A 113 10.80 11.73 13.82
C VAL A 113 9.74 10.83 13.20
N SER A 114 9.99 10.27 12.02
CA SER A 114 9.03 9.38 11.35
C SER A 114 8.78 8.08 12.13
N ALA A 115 9.81 7.53 12.80
CA ALA A 115 9.67 6.35 13.64
C ALA A 115 8.79 6.62 14.86
N LEU A 116 8.93 7.77 15.51
CA LEU A 116 8.09 8.17 16.63
C LEU A 116 6.64 8.39 16.16
N LEU A 117 6.43 9.14 15.08
CA LEU A 117 5.10 9.35 14.49
C LEU A 117 4.46 8.02 14.09
N GLY A 118 5.20 7.17 13.36
CA GLY A 118 4.75 5.86 12.93
C GLY A 118 4.43 4.92 14.09
N GLY A 119 5.22 4.95 15.16
CA GLY A 119 4.98 4.18 16.39
C GLY A 119 3.69 4.57 17.10
N VAL A 120 3.46 5.89 17.28
CA VAL A 120 2.21 6.38 17.90
C VAL A 120 1.01 6.13 16.98
N ALA A 121 1.15 6.32 15.68
CA ALA A 121 0.08 6.01 14.72
C ALA A 121 -0.25 4.50 14.71
N ALA A 122 0.75 3.63 14.83
CA ALA A 122 0.55 2.19 14.96
C ALA A 122 -0.20 1.82 16.26
N LEU A 123 0.10 2.53 17.36
CA LEU A 123 -0.64 2.36 18.61
C LEU A 123 -2.11 2.78 18.44
N VAL A 124 -2.37 3.93 17.83
CA VAL A 124 -3.72 4.37 17.48
C VAL A 124 -4.44 3.34 16.62
N ALA A 125 -3.76 2.82 15.58
CA ALA A 125 -4.30 1.78 14.71
C ALA A 125 -4.63 0.49 15.48
N ALA A 126 -3.77 0.07 16.40
CA ALA A 126 -4.02 -1.10 17.25
C ALA A 126 -5.24 -0.89 18.15
N VAL A 127 -5.35 0.29 18.79
CA VAL A 127 -6.50 0.63 19.65
C VAL A 127 -7.80 0.63 18.83
N VAL A 128 -7.85 1.33 17.71
CA VAL A 128 -9.03 1.38 16.83
C VAL A 128 -9.37 -0.01 16.31
N GLY A 129 -8.37 -0.77 15.86
CA GLY A 129 -8.54 -2.14 15.38
C GLY A 129 -9.16 -3.06 16.41
N LEU A 130 -8.66 -3.02 17.63
CA LEU A 130 -9.16 -3.84 18.75
C LEU A 130 -10.54 -3.39 19.23
N LEU A 131 -10.80 -2.09 19.34
CA LEU A 131 -12.10 -1.53 19.72
C LEU A 131 -13.22 -1.97 18.76
N LEU A 132 -12.93 -2.08 17.47
CA LEU A 132 -13.90 -2.53 16.46
C LEU A 132 -13.98 -4.06 16.38
N ALA A 133 -12.88 -4.80 16.66
CA ALA A 133 -12.87 -6.27 16.62
C ALA A 133 -13.45 -6.90 17.88
N ALA A 134 -13.34 -6.27 19.05
CA ALA A 134 -13.85 -6.82 20.31
C ALA A 134 -15.38 -7.06 20.30
N PRO A 135 -16.23 -6.13 19.85
CA PRO A 135 -17.66 -6.38 19.67
C PRO A 135 -17.95 -7.49 18.65
N ALA A 136 -17.11 -7.62 17.61
CA ALA A 136 -17.24 -8.70 16.65
C ALA A 136 -16.96 -10.07 17.27
N ALA A 137 -15.90 -10.19 18.08
CA ALA A 137 -15.62 -11.41 18.83
C ALA A 137 -16.74 -11.76 19.81
N TRP A 138 -17.32 -10.76 20.49
CA TRP A 138 -18.45 -10.95 21.39
C TRP A 138 -19.69 -11.46 20.66
N THR A 139 -20.06 -10.84 19.54
CA THR A 139 -21.22 -11.27 18.75
C THR A 139 -21.03 -12.66 18.14
N ALA A 140 -19.80 -13.02 17.76
CA ALA A 140 -19.46 -14.33 17.21
C ALA A 140 -19.70 -15.47 18.24
N THR A 141 -19.63 -15.19 19.56
CA THR A 141 -19.94 -16.20 20.59
C THR A 141 -21.38 -16.71 20.52
N THR A 142 -22.31 -15.91 20.01
CA THR A 142 -23.74 -16.26 19.85
C THR A 142 -24.10 -16.73 18.45
N GLY A 143 -23.12 -16.90 17.56
CA GLY A 143 -23.35 -17.25 16.14
C GLY A 143 -23.94 -16.11 15.29
N ARG A 144 -24.04 -14.89 15.86
CA ARG A 144 -24.51 -13.71 15.13
C ARG A 144 -23.37 -13.07 14.35
N ARG A 145 -23.67 -12.49 13.18
CA ARG A 145 -22.68 -11.77 12.37
C ARG A 145 -22.39 -10.39 12.95
N PRO A 146 -21.12 -10.00 13.03
CA PRO A 146 -20.74 -8.66 13.52
C PRO A 146 -21.17 -7.55 12.54
N ARG A 147 -21.70 -6.46 13.09
CA ARG A 147 -22.06 -5.25 12.33
C ARG A 147 -20.88 -4.28 12.18
N ALA A 148 -19.80 -4.47 12.92
CA ALA A 148 -18.63 -3.59 12.94
C ALA A 148 -17.86 -3.52 11.58
N GLY A 149 -18.11 -4.47 10.68
CA GLY A 149 -17.44 -4.50 9.37
C GLY A 149 -17.69 -3.28 8.49
N LEU A 150 -18.88 -2.65 8.59
CA LEU A 150 -19.21 -1.44 7.82
C LEU A 150 -18.39 -0.23 8.31
N VAL A 151 -18.31 -0.02 9.61
CA VAL A 151 -17.50 1.07 10.20
C VAL A 151 -16.03 0.89 9.84
N ALA A 152 -15.50 -0.32 9.99
CA ALA A 152 -14.13 -0.62 9.63
C ALA A 152 -13.86 -0.37 8.13
N ALA A 153 -14.80 -0.71 7.25
CA ALA A 153 -14.70 -0.44 5.81
C ALA A 153 -14.71 1.07 5.50
N THR A 154 -15.57 1.84 6.16
CA THR A 154 -15.63 3.30 6.00
C THR A 154 -14.33 3.96 6.44
N LEU A 155 -13.80 3.59 7.60
CA LEU A 155 -12.52 4.14 8.10
C LEU A 155 -11.36 3.80 7.15
N THR A 156 -11.32 2.58 6.60
CA THR A 156 -10.29 2.17 5.63
C THR A 156 -10.36 2.95 4.30
N ALA A 157 -11.54 3.45 3.94
CA ALA A 157 -11.75 4.20 2.70
C ALA A 157 -11.36 5.68 2.80
N LEU A 158 -11.09 6.19 4.03
CA LEU A 158 -10.65 7.56 4.24
C LEU A 158 -9.16 7.69 3.90
N PRO A 159 -8.79 8.56 2.92
CA PRO A 159 -7.40 8.87 2.68
C PRO A 159 -6.80 9.61 3.89
N GLU A 160 -5.61 9.20 4.31
CA GLU A 160 -4.92 9.78 5.47
C GLU A 160 -4.66 11.29 5.33
N PHE A 161 -4.32 11.76 4.13
CA PHE A 161 -4.09 13.18 3.88
C PHE A 161 -5.38 14.01 3.93
N VAL A 162 -6.52 13.43 3.57
CA VAL A 162 -7.82 14.09 3.72
C VAL A 162 -8.21 14.18 5.19
N LEU A 163 -8.05 13.07 5.93
CA LEU A 163 -8.31 13.09 7.37
C LEU A 163 -7.39 14.08 8.09
N ALA A 164 -6.11 14.18 7.67
CA ALA A 164 -5.16 15.17 8.16
C ALA A 164 -5.70 16.59 7.95
N ALA A 165 -6.14 16.92 6.73
CA ALA A 165 -6.71 18.23 6.42
C ALA A 165 -7.97 18.55 7.24
N VAL A 166 -8.88 17.58 7.38
CA VAL A 166 -10.08 17.72 8.21
C VAL A 166 -9.71 17.95 9.68
N LEU A 167 -8.74 17.21 10.22
CA LEU A 167 -8.28 17.38 11.59
C LEU A 167 -7.62 18.74 11.81
N ILE A 168 -6.80 19.22 10.87
CA ILE A 168 -6.21 20.56 10.92
C ILE A 168 -7.34 21.60 10.96
N THR A 169 -8.26 21.53 10.00
CA THR A 169 -9.34 22.52 9.87
C THR A 169 -10.26 22.51 11.07
N VAL A 170 -10.80 21.36 11.46
CA VAL A 170 -11.84 21.27 12.51
C VAL A 170 -11.22 21.37 13.90
N VAL A 171 -10.19 20.57 14.19
CA VAL A 171 -9.66 20.44 15.57
C VAL A 171 -8.64 21.52 15.89
N ALA A 172 -7.72 21.83 14.94
CA ALA A 172 -6.66 22.78 15.21
C ALA A 172 -7.10 24.22 14.96
N VAL A 173 -7.80 24.52 13.85
CA VAL A 173 -8.18 25.89 13.50
C VAL A 173 -9.50 26.29 14.19
N ASN A 174 -10.58 25.50 13.99
CA ASN A 174 -11.92 25.91 14.48
C ASN A 174 -12.06 25.71 16.00
N TRP A 175 -11.63 24.53 16.50
CA TRP A 175 -11.74 24.26 17.95
C TRP A 175 -10.52 24.72 18.74
N ARG A 176 -9.38 24.98 18.08
CA ARG A 176 -8.11 25.42 18.72
C ARG A 176 -7.62 24.49 19.82
N LEU A 177 -7.87 23.17 19.67
CA LEU A 177 -7.53 22.17 20.66
C LEU A 177 -6.11 21.58 20.45
N ALA A 178 -5.50 21.81 19.29
CA ALA A 178 -4.19 21.27 18.94
C ALA A 178 -3.45 22.22 17.98
N PRO A 179 -2.12 22.11 17.86
CA PRO A 179 -1.34 22.89 16.92
C PRO A 179 -1.64 22.50 15.47
N THR A 180 -1.55 23.48 14.55
CA THR A 180 -1.83 23.28 13.12
C THR A 180 -0.67 22.64 12.38
N ALA A 181 0.59 22.97 12.75
CA ALA A 181 1.80 22.53 12.06
C ALA A 181 3.03 22.63 12.97
N GLY A 182 4.12 21.99 12.55
CA GLY A 182 5.41 22.03 13.23
C GLY A 182 5.72 20.77 14.04
N TRP A 183 6.86 20.80 14.74
CA TRP A 183 7.36 19.68 15.54
C TRP A 183 8.01 20.18 16.82
N PHE A 184 7.22 20.67 17.78
CA PHE A 184 7.69 21.35 18.99
C PHE A 184 7.19 20.67 20.28
N GLY A 185 6.89 19.37 20.24
CA GLY A 185 6.51 18.62 21.43
C GLY A 185 5.37 17.63 21.21
N PRO A 186 4.93 16.92 22.26
CA PRO A 186 3.95 15.84 22.17
C PRO A 186 2.59 16.23 21.59
N SER A 187 2.16 17.49 21.79
CA SER A 187 0.90 18.00 21.26
C SER A 187 0.85 18.01 19.72
N HIS A 188 2.02 18.23 19.07
CA HIS A 188 2.14 18.19 17.60
C HIS A 188 2.07 16.78 17.02
N LEU A 189 2.14 15.74 17.86
CA LEU A 189 2.07 14.35 17.44
C LEU A 189 0.64 13.81 17.33
N VAL A 190 -0.31 14.42 18.09
CA VAL A 190 -1.66 13.86 18.27
C VAL A 190 -2.45 13.81 16.95
N LEU A 191 -2.60 14.93 16.27
CA LEU A 191 -3.40 15.00 15.04
C LEU A 191 -2.78 14.20 13.90
N PRO A 192 -1.45 14.29 13.62
CA PRO A 192 -0.79 13.45 12.62
C PRO A 192 -0.93 11.95 12.90
N ALA A 193 -0.78 11.54 14.16
CA ALA A 193 -0.93 10.15 14.55
C ALA A 193 -2.38 9.64 14.38
N LEU A 194 -3.38 10.47 14.66
CA LEU A 194 -4.79 10.15 14.39
C LEU A 194 -5.05 10.06 12.88
N ALA A 195 -4.51 10.99 12.09
CA ALA A 195 -4.68 11.00 10.63
C ALA A 195 -4.18 9.71 9.98
N LEU A 196 -3.03 9.20 10.44
CA LEU A 196 -2.44 7.95 9.96
C LEU A 196 -3.06 6.71 10.60
N GLY A 197 -3.28 6.76 11.92
CA GLY A 197 -3.66 5.61 12.72
C GLY A 197 -5.12 5.19 12.55
N VAL A 198 -6.06 6.13 12.33
CA VAL A 198 -7.49 5.80 12.24
C VAL A 198 -7.82 5.02 10.96
N PRO A 199 -7.39 5.41 9.74
CA PRO A 199 -7.60 4.61 8.53
C PRO A 199 -6.90 3.24 8.59
N THR A 200 -5.66 3.22 9.07
CA THR A 200 -4.89 1.97 9.27
C THR A 200 -5.56 1.06 10.29
N GLY A 201 -6.13 1.63 11.37
CA GLY A 201 -6.92 0.92 12.37
C GLY A 201 -8.21 0.32 11.80
N GLY A 202 -8.86 1.00 10.87
CA GLY A 202 -9.98 0.47 10.09
C GLY A 202 -9.58 -0.77 9.29
N LEU A 203 -8.42 -0.73 8.62
CA LEU A 203 -7.89 -1.88 7.89
C LEU A 203 -7.53 -3.04 8.81
N LEU A 204 -6.87 -2.77 9.94
CA LEU A 204 -6.56 -3.77 10.96
C LEU A 204 -7.84 -4.40 11.54
N ALA A 205 -8.87 -3.59 11.82
CA ALA A 205 -10.17 -4.07 12.27
C ALA A 205 -10.80 -5.06 11.28
N ARG A 206 -10.76 -4.77 9.98
CA ARG A 206 -11.27 -5.67 8.93
C ARG A 206 -10.55 -7.03 8.94
N LEU A 207 -9.22 -7.01 9.05
CA LEU A 207 -8.42 -8.23 9.13
C LEU A 207 -8.76 -9.04 10.40
N LEU A 208 -8.86 -8.37 11.55
CA LEU A 208 -9.22 -9.01 12.81
C LEU A 208 -10.65 -9.57 12.79
N ILE A 209 -11.63 -8.84 12.27
CA ILE A 209 -13.02 -9.30 12.15
C ILE A 209 -13.09 -10.55 11.27
N THR A 210 -12.41 -10.53 10.11
CA THR A 210 -12.35 -11.70 9.22
C THR A 210 -11.70 -12.91 9.89
N ALA A 211 -10.62 -12.68 10.64
CA ALA A 211 -9.94 -13.74 11.40
C ALA A 211 -10.82 -14.28 12.54
N VAL A 212 -11.58 -13.42 13.23
CA VAL A 212 -12.57 -13.83 14.25
C VAL A 212 -13.68 -14.70 13.64
N GLU A 213 -14.23 -14.29 12.50
CA GLU A 213 -15.27 -15.07 11.80
C GLU A 213 -14.75 -16.45 11.37
N ALA A 214 -13.54 -16.51 10.83
CA ALA A 214 -12.89 -17.76 10.45
C ALA A 214 -12.65 -18.67 11.67
N THR A 215 -12.12 -18.11 12.76
CA THR A 215 -11.86 -18.82 14.00
C THR A 215 -13.15 -19.32 14.66
N ALA A 216 -14.23 -18.54 14.61
CA ALA A 216 -15.52 -18.92 15.18
C ALA A 216 -16.16 -20.15 14.50
N ALA A 217 -15.72 -20.48 13.28
CA ALA A 217 -16.13 -21.68 12.55
C ALA A 217 -15.28 -22.92 12.88
N GLU A 218 -14.21 -22.80 13.67
CA GLU A 218 -13.35 -23.93 14.06
C GLU A 218 -14.08 -24.87 15.03
N PRO A 219 -13.85 -26.21 14.97
CA PRO A 219 -14.56 -27.21 15.79
C PRO A 219 -14.44 -27.00 17.31
N TRP A 220 -13.27 -26.53 17.78
CA TRP A 220 -13.04 -26.31 19.23
C TRP A 220 -14.01 -25.27 19.83
N VAL A 221 -14.51 -24.33 19.03
CA VAL A 221 -15.48 -23.32 19.48
C VAL A 221 -16.80 -23.98 19.87
N HIS A 222 -17.26 -24.98 19.11
CA HIS A 222 -18.43 -25.76 19.43
C HIS A 222 -18.23 -26.59 20.71
N THR A 223 -17.03 -27.21 20.85
CA THR A 223 -16.68 -27.99 22.05
C THR A 223 -16.70 -27.14 23.31
N TRP A 224 -16.11 -25.94 23.25
CA TRP A 224 -16.08 -25.00 24.38
C TRP A 224 -17.48 -24.51 24.77
N ARG A 225 -18.34 -24.22 23.77
CA ARG A 225 -19.74 -23.88 24.03
C ARG A 225 -20.48 -25.03 24.71
N ALA A 226 -20.32 -26.25 24.20
CA ALA A 226 -20.96 -27.45 24.80
C ALA A 226 -20.45 -27.74 26.22
N ALA A 227 -19.17 -27.43 26.49
CA ALA A 227 -18.56 -27.53 27.82
C ALA A 227 -18.98 -26.40 28.80
N GLY A 228 -19.84 -25.45 28.37
CA GLY A 228 -20.36 -24.40 29.25
C GLY A 228 -19.42 -23.22 29.47
N SER A 229 -18.38 -23.03 28.62
CA SER A 229 -17.48 -21.87 28.71
C SER A 229 -18.26 -20.55 28.64
N SER A 230 -17.87 -19.59 29.47
CA SER A 230 -18.49 -18.26 29.49
C SER A 230 -18.27 -17.51 28.15
N ARG A 231 -19.20 -16.61 27.82
CA ARG A 231 -19.07 -15.76 26.61
C ARG A 231 -17.79 -14.91 26.62
N ALA A 232 -17.37 -14.45 27.80
CA ALA A 232 -16.17 -13.64 27.96
C ALA A 232 -14.90 -14.44 27.68
N GLU A 233 -14.82 -15.68 28.17
CA GLU A 233 -13.70 -16.58 27.89
C GLU A 233 -13.62 -16.93 26.43
N LEU A 234 -14.76 -17.28 25.81
CA LEU A 234 -14.81 -17.62 24.40
C LEU A 234 -14.45 -16.40 23.50
N ALA A 235 -15.00 -15.20 23.80
CA ALA A 235 -14.67 -13.98 23.06
C ALA A 235 -13.17 -13.62 23.16
N ARG A 236 -12.59 -13.77 24.35
CA ARG A 236 -11.15 -13.54 24.59
C ARG A 236 -10.30 -14.56 23.82
N ALA A 237 -10.68 -15.82 23.80
CA ALA A 237 -9.99 -16.87 23.06
C ALA A 237 -10.05 -16.63 21.54
N LEU A 238 -11.23 -16.26 21.01
CA LEU A 238 -11.42 -15.90 19.60
C LEU A 238 -10.54 -14.70 19.20
N LEU A 239 -10.53 -13.64 20.03
CA LEU A 239 -9.73 -12.45 19.73
C LEU A 239 -8.22 -12.74 19.80
N ARG A 240 -7.76 -13.47 20.84
CA ARG A 240 -6.35 -13.88 20.96
C ARG A 240 -5.89 -14.68 19.75
N ARG A 241 -6.71 -15.61 19.28
CA ARG A 241 -6.42 -16.41 18.09
C ARG A 241 -6.39 -15.55 16.84
N ALA A 242 -7.37 -14.65 16.66
CA ALA A 242 -7.42 -13.73 15.53
C ALA A 242 -6.18 -12.81 15.48
N VAL A 243 -5.77 -12.25 16.62
CA VAL A 243 -4.54 -11.44 16.72
C VAL A 243 -3.32 -12.23 16.26
N THR A 244 -3.15 -13.47 16.73
CA THR A 244 -2.01 -14.32 16.34
C THR A 244 -1.96 -14.54 14.82
N VAL A 245 -3.11 -14.73 14.17
CA VAL A 245 -3.22 -14.91 12.71
C VAL A 245 -2.88 -13.64 11.95
N VAL A 246 -3.23 -12.46 12.49
CA VAL A 246 -3.08 -11.17 11.83
C VAL A 246 -1.68 -10.54 12.03
N VAL A 247 -0.94 -10.94 13.06
CA VAL A 247 0.41 -10.38 13.37
C VAL A 247 1.36 -10.28 12.16
N PRO A 248 1.48 -11.27 11.25
CA PRO A 248 2.34 -11.12 10.08
C PRO A 248 1.93 -9.96 9.16
N GLN A 249 0.63 -9.67 9.07
CA GLN A 249 0.12 -8.57 8.27
C GLN A 249 0.37 -7.20 8.92
N VAL A 250 0.51 -7.14 10.26
CA VAL A 250 0.78 -5.88 10.98
C VAL A 250 2.11 -5.27 10.53
N ALA A 251 3.14 -6.06 10.26
CA ALA A 251 4.42 -5.56 9.74
C ALA A 251 4.26 -4.89 8.36
N VAL A 252 3.45 -5.48 7.48
CA VAL A 252 3.13 -4.91 6.16
C VAL A 252 2.32 -3.62 6.31
N LEU A 253 1.37 -3.59 7.25
CA LEU A 253 0.59 -2.38 7.55
C LEU A 253 1.47 -1.24 8.06
N PHE A 254 2.45 -1.54 8.92
CA PHE A 254 3.40 -0.55 9.42
C PHE A 254 4.23 0.07 8.29
N THR A 255 4.67 -0.73 7.33
CA THR A 255 5.38 -0.22 6.15
C THR A 255 4.47 0.66 5.27
N GLY A 256 3.20 0.26 5.09
CA GLY A 256 2.20 1.08 4.41
C GLY A 256 1.95 2.42 5.11
N LEU A 257 1.92 2.42 6.44
CA LEU A 257 1.75 3.60 7.27
C LEU A 257 2.90 4.60 7.08
N LEU A 258 4.16 4.12 6.95
CA LEU A 258 5.29 4.98 6.61
C LEU A 258 5.14 5.63 5.22
N GLY A 259 4.52 4.92 4.27
CA GLY A 259 4.22 5.48 2.95
C GLY A 259 3.18 6.61 2.99
N GLY A 260 2.10 6.42 3.75
CA GLY A 260 1.08 7.44 3.98
C GLY A 260 1.59 8.62 4.80
N ALA A 261 2.62 8.41 5.61
CA ALA A 261 3.21 9.46 6.44
C ALA A 261 3.75 10.64 5.60
N VAL A 262 4.21 10.41 4.37
CA VAL A 262 4.76 11.48 3.49
C VAL A 262 3.78 12.65 3.35
N ALA A 263 2.53 12.35 3.00
CA ALA A 263 1.51 13.39 2.83
C ALA A 263 1.12 14.06 4.15
N VAL A 264 1.07 13.30 5.24
CA VAL A 264 0.76 13.82 6.58
C VAL A 264 1.91 14.68 7.10
N GLU A 265 3.16 14.23 6.96
CA GLU A 265 4.36 15.02 7.32
C GLU A 265 4.43 16.33 6.54
N GLN A 266 4.04 16.31 5.24
CA GLN A 266 3.96 17.51 4.41
C GLN A 266 2.90 18.49 4.91
N LEU A 267 1.69 18.02 5.19
CA LEU A 267 0.57 18.86 5.63
C LEU A 267 0.81 19.48 7.01
N PHE A 268 1.35 18.71 7.96
CA PHE A 268 1.67 19.19 9.30
C PHE A 268 3.04 19.84 9.42
N ALA A 269 3.78 20.00 8.33
CA ALA A 269 5.14 20.52 8.29
C ALA A 269 6.11 19.81 9.26
N ILE A 270 5.98 18.49 9.41
CA ILE A 270 6.82 17.64 10.27
C ILE A 270 8.14 17.34 9.54
N PRO A 271 9.32 17.52 10.17
CA PRO A 271 10.61 17.23 9.54
C PRO A 271 10.91 15.71 9.55
N GLY A 272 10.01 14.93 8.99
CA GLY A 272 10.12 13.49 8.88
C GLY A 272 10.77 13.04 7.57
N LEU A 273 11.05 11.74 7.51
CA LEU A 273 11.76 11.11 6.40
C LEU A 273 11.02 11.25 5.06
N GLY A 274 9.68 11.17 5.11
CA GLY A 274 8.84 11.32 3.92
C GLY A 274 8.87 12.71 3.34
N ARG A 275 8.75 13.74 4.20
CA ARG A 275 8.82 15.13 3.77
C ARG A 275 10.19 15.47 3.21
N ILE A 276 11.27 15.06 3.88
CA ILE A 276 12.65 15.31 3.40
C ILE A 276 12.87 14.61 2.05
N ALA A 277 12.45 13.34 1.92
CA ALA A 277 12.55 12.62 0.65
C ALA A 277 11.76 13.29 -0.47
N LEU A 278 10.55 13.82 -0.17
CA LEU A 278 9.73 14.55 -1.14
C LEU A 278 10.43 15.82 -1.62
N HIS A 279 10.92 16.65 -0.70
CA HIS A 279 11.61 17.89 -1.05
C HIS A 279 12.90 17.61 -1.82
N ALA A 280 13.69 16.64 -1.38
CA ALA A 280 14.90 16.21 -2.07
C ALA A 280 14.61 15.67 -3.49
N GLY A 281 13.54 14.87 -3.65
CA GLY A 281 13.12 14.36 -4.96
C GLY A 281 12.71 15.45 -5.92
N LEU A 282 11.94 16.44 -5.45
CA LEU A 282 11.53 17.61 -6.25
C LEU A 282 12.70 18.54 -6.58
N ALA A 283 13.64 18.71 -5.64
CA ALA A 283 14.87 19.48 -5.83
C ALA A 283 15.97 18.70 -6.59
N GLN A 284 15.73 17.42 -6.92
CA GLN A 284 16.73 16.53 -7.54
C GLN A 284 18.00 16.33 -6.70
N ASP A 285 17.89 16.44 -5.39
CA ASP A 285 18.96 16.13 -4.44
C ASP A 285 19.06 14.61 -4.24
N LEU A 286 19.70 13.95 -5.19
CA LEU A 286 19.72 12.48 -5.25
C LEU A 286 20.42 11.82 -4.07
N PRO A 287 21.53 12.35 -3.47
CA PRO A 287 22.13 11.76 -2.27
C PRO A 287 21.16 11.67 -1.09
N VAL A 288 20.36 12.71 -0.86
CA VAL A 288 19.33 12.69 0.19
C VAL A 288 18.22 11.67 -0.13
N VAL A 289 17.78 11.59 -1.39
CA VAL A 289 16.80 10.56 -1.82
C VAL A 289 17.37 9.16 -1.61
N GLN A 290 18.64 8.91 -1.98
CA GLN A 290 19.33 7.63 -1.76
C GLN A 290 19.36 7.24 -0.27
N GLY A 291 19.75 8.17 0.60
CA GLY A 291 19.77 7.97 2.05
C GLY A 291 18.38 7.65 2.61
N CYS A 292 17.35 8.38 2.20
CA CYS A 292 15.97 8.15 2.62
C CYS A 292 15.47 6.76 2.19
N VAL A 293 15.68 6.36 0.93
CA VAL A 293 15.24 5.05 0.42
C VAL A 293 15.98 3.91 1.10
N LEU A 294 17.29 4.05 1.32
CA LEU A 294 18.08 3.06 2.05
C LEU A 294 17.54 2.85 3.48
N LEU A 295 17.34 3.96 4.22
CA LEU A 295 16.89 3.88 5.60
C LEU A 295 15.47 3.34 5.74
N LEU A 296 14.55 3.73 4.84
CA LEU A 296 13.22 3.15 4.78
C LEU A 296 13.24 1.65 4.48
N THR A 297 14.13 1.22 3.59
CA THR A 297 14.31 -0.21 3.30
C THR A 297 14.77 -0.95 4.56
N LEU A 298 15.73 -0.40 5.29
CA LEU A 298 16.22 -0.98 6.55
C LEU A 298 15.12 -1.04 7.61
N VAL A 299 14.32 0.02 7.75
CA VAL A 299 13.18 0.05 8.68
C VAL A 299 12.12 -0.98 8.25
N GLY A 300 11.80 -1.09 6.97
CA GLY A 300 10.87 -2.10 6.45
C GLY A 300 11.34 -3.53 6.71
N VAL A 301 12.63 -3.80 6.49
CA VAL A 301 13.26 -5.10 6.79
C VAL A 301 13.23 -5.41 8.29
N ALA A 302 13.56 -4.43 9.13
CA ALA A 302 13.53 -4.58 10.60
C ALA A 302 12.10 -4.85 11.10
N ALA A 303 11.11 -4.10 10.60
CA ALA A 303 9.70 -4.30 10.94
C ALA A 303 9.20 -5.68 10.49
N GLY A 304 9.55 -6.13 9.29
CA GLY A 304 9.25 -7.47 8.79
C GLY A 304 9.87 -8.57 9.65
N GLY A 305 11.15 -8.43 10.01
CA GLY A 305 11.85 -9.35 10.90
C GLY A 305 11.22 -9.42 12.29
N LEU A 306 10.88 -8.26 12.87
CA LEU A 306 10.17 -8.18 14.16
C LEU A 306 8.80 -8.86 14.08
N GLY A 307 8.03 -8.61 13.03
CA GLY A 307 6.73 -9.25 12.82
C GLY A 307 6.82 -10.78 12.77
N ILE A 308 7.82 -11.33 12.06
CA ILE A 308 8.09 -12.77 12.02
C ILE A 308 8.51 -13.28 13.41
N GLY A 309 9.36 -12.54 14.14
CA GLY A 309 9.79 -12.89 15.49
C GLY A 309 8.61 -12.97 16.46
N VAL A 310 7.77 -11.93 16.51
CA VAL A 310 6.57 -11.88 17.34
C VAL A 310 5.58 -13.00 16.98
N HIS A 311 5.37 -13.24 15.68
CA HIS A 311 4.52 -14.34 15.24
C HIS A 311 5.01 -15.70 15.73
N ARG A 312 6.32 -15.97 15.64
CA ARG A 312 6.93 -17.22 16.17
C ARG A 312 6.78 -17.35 17.67
N LEU A 313 6.97 -16.25 18.42
CA LEU A 313 6.76 -16.23 19.86
C LEU A 313 5.31 -16.54 20.26
N LEU A 314 4.34 -15.98 19.53
CA LEU A 314 2.92 -16.22 19.78
C LEU A 314 2.47 -17.64 19.40
N LEU A 315 3.08 -18.27 18.41
CA LEU A 315 2.80 -19.65 18.03
C LEU A 315 3.38 -20.66 19.03
N GLY A 316 4.42 -20.29 19.77
CA GLY A 316 5.09 -21.18 20.72
C GLY A 316 5.69 -22.44 20.07
N PRO A 317 5.92 -23.52 20.86
CA PRO A 317 6.54 -24.75 20.37
C PRO A 317 5.68 -25.54 19.38
N ALA A 318 4.40 -25.21 19.20
CA ALA A 318 3.48 -25.93 18.33
C ALA A 318 3.83 -25.85 16.82
N GLY A 319 4.71 -24.91 16.42
CA GLY A 319 5.28 -24.80 15.07
C GLY A 319 4.27 -24.68 13.93
N PRO A 320 4.75 -24.51 12.68
CA PRO A 320 3.89 -24.32 11.50
C PRO A 320 3.13 -25.59 11.06
N ALA A 321 3.40 -26.74 11.69
CA ALA A 321 2.74 -28.02 11.38
C ALA A 321 1.30 -28.15 11.91
N ALA A 322 0.84 -27.22 12.74
CA ALA A 322 -0.42 -27.34 13.47
C ALA A 322 -1.65 -26.81 12.73
N GLY A 323 -1.67 -26.77 11.39
CA GLY A 323 -2.90 -26.47 10.64
C GLY A 323 -3.56 -25.12 11.01
N LEU A 324 -2.75 -24.13 11.39
CA LEU A 324 -3.18 -22.86 12.00
C LEU A 324 -3.63 -21.80 11.00
N ILE A 325 -3.73 -22.13 9.71
CA ILE A 325 -4.39 -21.27 8.73
C ILE A 325 -5.88 -21.59 8.82
N PRO A 326 -6.72 -20.72 9.41
CA PRO A 326 -8.15 -20.94 9.37
C PRO A 326 -8.55 -21.03 7.91
N ALA A 327 -9.22 -22.10 7.52
CA ALA A 327 -9.89 -22.13 6.23
C ALA A 327 -10.84 -20.94 6.22
N VAL A 328 -10.54 -19.92 5.39
CA VAL A 328 -11.42 -18.77 5.25
C VAL A 328 -12.76 -19.33 4.80
N PRO A 329 -13.82 -19.27 5.61
CA PRO A 329 -15.11 -19.77 5.18
C PRO A 329 -15.44 -18.99 3.90
N ALA A 330 -15.84 -19.70 2.86
CA ALA A 330 -16.39 -19.07 1.68
C ALA A 330 -17.63 -18.29 2.13
N SER A 331 -17.44 -17.04 2.53
CA SER A 331 -18.52 -16.19 3.00
C SER A 331 -19.43 -15.95 1.79
N ARG A 332 -20.57 -16.65 1.77
CA ARG A 332 -21.67 -16.31 0.89
C ARG A 332 -22.17 -14.94 1.33
N HIS A 333 -21.50 -13.90 0.90
CA HIS A 333 -22.01 -12.54 1.06
C HIS A 333 -23.24 -12.42 0.16
N HIS A 334 -24.39 -12.68 0.75
CA HIS A 334 -25.67 -12.18 0.23
C HIS A 334 -25.75 -10.70 0.63
N GLY A 335 -24.77 -9.89 0.18
CA GLY A 335 -24.85 -8.44 0.31
C GLY A 335 -26.10 -7.98 -0.45
N ARG A 336 -26.87 -7.08 0.14
CA ARG A 336 -27.96 -6.43 -0.56
C ARG A 336 -27.37 -5.76 -1.81
N PRO A 337 -27.76 -6.12 -3.03
CA PRO A 337 -27.18 -5.55 -4.25
C PRO A 337 -27.49 -4.05 -4.41
N ALA A 338 -28.41 -3.53 -3.58
CA ALA A 338 -28.81 -2.13 -3.60
C ALA A 338 -27.68 -1.14 -3.27
N LEU A 339 -26.81 -1.47 -2.28
CA LEU A 339 -25.74 -0.56 -1.89
C LEU A 339 -24.68 -0.37 -2.99
N PRO A 340 -24.09 -1.44 -3.57
CA PRO A 340 -23.16 -1.26 -4.69
C PRO A 340 -23.81 -0.69 -5.93
N ALA A 341 -25.07 -1.03 -6.20
CA ALA A 341 -25.81 -0.43 -7.31
C ALA A 341 -26.01 1.08 -7.12
N ALA A 342 -26.37 1.52 -5.92
CA ALA A 342 -26.48 2.94 -5.59
C ALA A 342 -25.12 3.65 -5.70
N ALA A 343 -24.05 3.05 -5.19
CA ALA A 343 -22.70 3.59 -5.31
C ALA A 343 -22.24 3.71 -6.77
N ALA A 344 -22.53 2.69 -7.59
CA ALA A 344 -22.25 2.73 -9.03
C ALA A 344 -23.04 3.83 -9.73
N LEU A 345 -24.33 3.95 -9.42
CA LEU A 345 -25.19 4.97 -10.01
C LEU A 345 -24.73 6.39 -9.62
N MET A 346 -24.39 6.60 -8.35
CA MET A 346 -23.89 7.89 -7.87
C MET A 346 -22.55 8.26 -8.52
N LEU A 347 -21.60 7.32 -8.57
CA LEU A 347 -20.29 7.57 -9.19
C LEU A 347 -20.45 7.83 -10.70
N LEU A 348 -21.16 6.95 -11.41
CA LEU A 348 -21.37 7.08 -12.85
C LEU A 348 -22.17 8.35 -13.18
N GLY A 349 -23.23 8.63 -12.42
CA GLY A 349 -24.05 9.82 -12.60
C GLY A 349 -23.25 11.10 -12.36
N GLY A 350 -22.43 11.15 -11.30
CA GLY A 350 -21.53 12.28 -11.02
C GLY A 350 -20.47 12.48 -12.09
N VAL A 351 -19.83 11.39 -12.54
CA VAL A 351 -18.84 11.44 -13.63
C VAL A 351 -19.46 11.90 -14.94
N VAL A 352 -20.59 11.32 -15.35
CA VAL A 352 -21.28 11.71 -16.60
C VAL A 352 -21.75 13.16 -16.53
N ALA A 353 -22.38 13.57 -15.42
CA ALA A 353 -22.82 14.95 -15.24
C ALA A 353 -21.64 15.95 -15.28
N GLY A 354 -20.48 15.55 -14.74
CA GLY A 354 -19.26 16.35 -14.81
C GLY A 354 -18.65 16.42 -16.21
N LEU A 355 -18.61 15.30 -16.94
CA LEU A 355 -18.08 15.25 -18.31
C LEU A 355 -18.90 16.08 -19.32
N LEU A 356 -20.18 16.31 -19.03
CA LEU A 356 -21.05 17.18 -19.85
C LEU A 356 -20.83 18.66 -19.60
N ARG A 357 -19.93 19.03 -18.68
CA ARG A 357 -19.60 20.41 -18.29
C ARG A 357 -18.18 20.75 -18.70
N ASP A 358 -17.91 22.03 -18.88
CA ASP A 358 -16.57 22.53 -19.20
C ASP A 358 -15.71 22.61 -17.95
N ALA A 359 -14.64 21.81 -17.91
CA ALA A 359 -13.70 21.75 -16.80
C ALA A 359 -12.64 22.85 -16.83
N ASP A 360 -12.36 23.44 -18.01
CA ASP A 360 -11.27 24.39 -18.20
C ASP A 360 -11.72 25.85 -18.02
N ARG A 361 -13.04 26.06 -17.94
CA ARG A 361 -13.59 27.41 -17.82
C ARG A 361 -13.29 28.04 -16.46
N VAL A 362 -12.34 28.95 -16.43
CA VAL A 362 -11.97 29.76 -15.26
C VAL A 362 -12.89 30.96 -15.11
N ARG A 363 -13.43 31.17 -13.90
CA ARG A 363 -14.26 32.32 -13.55
C ARG A 363 -13.75 32.94 -12.25
N LEU A 364 -12.91 33.94 -12.37
CA LEU A 364 -12.31 34.61 -11.20
C LEU A 364 -13.33 35.33 -10.31
N ASP A 365 -14.47 35.76 -10.91
CA ASP A 365 -15.62 36.38 -10.20
C ASP A 365 -16.41 35.35 -9.34
N ALA A 366 -16.31 34.05 -9.68
CA ALA A 366 -17.00 32.97 -8.99
C ALA A 366 -16.07 32.08 -8.15
N ARG A 367 -14.92 32.61 -7.71
CA ARG A 367 -13.95 31.85 -6.90
C ARG A 367 -14.55 31.39 -5.56
N LEU A 368 -14.39 30.11 -5.22
CA LEU A 368 -14.86 29.51 -3.97
C LEU A 368 -16.37 29.76 -3.72
N ALA A 369 -17.15 29.86 -4.80
CA ALA A 369 -18.59 30.04 -4.70
C ALA A 369 -19.25 28.75 -4.21
N GLY A 370 -20.25 28.88 -3.35
CA GLY A 370 -21.04 27.77 -2.83
C GLY A 370 -21.86 27.05 -3.92
N PRO A 371 -22.51 25.93 -3.55
CA PRO A 371 -23.40 25.20 -4.46
C PRO A 371 -24.52 26.07 -5.03
N SER A 372 -24.73 25.95 -6.33
CA SER A 372 -25.79 26.66 -7.07
C SER A 372 -26.30 25.81 -8.23
N TRP A 373 -27.41 26.19 -8.87
CA TRP A 373 -27.89 25.48 -10.07
C TRP A 373 -26.88 25.50 -11.21
N ALA A 374 -26.08 26.58 -11.33
CA ALA A 374 -25.01 26.67 -12.31
C ALA A 374 -23.80 25.80 -11.93
N HIS A 375 -23.48 25.72 -10.65
CA HIS A 375 -22.35 24.96 -10.08
C HIS A 375 -22.84 24.08 -8.93
N PRO A 376 -23.34 22.85 -9.19
CA PRO A 376 -24.00 22.01 -8.17
C PRO A 376 -23.11 21.64 -6.98
N LEU A 377 -21.80 21.51 -7.19
CA LEU A 377 -20.79 21.29 -6.14
C LEU A 377 -19.96 22.54 -5.81
N GLY A 378 -20.41 23.73 -6.31
CA GLY A 378 -19.66 24.95 -6.16
C GLY A 378 -18.47 25.05 -7.10
N THR A 379 -17.56 25.98 -6.79
CA THR A 379 -16.36 26.24 -7.60
C THR A 379 -15.09 26.12 -6.79
N ASP A 380 -13.99 25.84 -7.50
CA ASP A 380 -12.65 25.69 -6.94
C ASP A 380 -11.96 27.05 -6.66
N PRO A 381 -10.70 27.08 -6.15
CA PRO A 381 -9.98 28.32 -5.84
C PRO A 381 -9.71 29.22 -7.06
N VAL A 382 -9.83 28.74 -8.29
CA VAL A 382 -9.67 29.52 -9.53
C VAL A 382 -11.00 29.76 -10.25
N GLY A 383 -12.13 29.30 -9.64
CA GLY A 383 -13.48 29.49 -10.17
C GLY A 383 -13.93 28.47 -11.21
N ARG A 384 -13.27 27.30 -11.30
CA ARG A 384 -13.72 26.17 -12.14
C ARG A 384 -14.84 25.40 -11.44
N ASP A 385 -15.74 24.82 -12.22
CA ASP A 385 -16.85 23.99 -11.70
C ASP A 385 -16.31 22.69 -11.08
N VAL A 386 -16.53 22.47 -9.79
CA VAL A 386 -16.08 21.28 -9.04
C VAL A 386 -16.67 20.00 -9.61
N LEU A 387 -17.93 20.01 -10.07
CA LEU A 387 -18.56 18.82 -10.69
C LEU A 387 -17.91 18.49 -12.03
N ALA A 388 -17.59 19.52 -12.84
CA ALA A 388 -16.84 19.32 -14.08
C ALA A 388 -15.46 18.71 -13.81
N GLN A 389 -14.72 19.28 -12.86
CA GLN A 389 -13.42 18.79 -12.43
C GLN A 389 -13.49 17.32 -11.93
N LEU A 390 -14.53 16.98 -11.15
CA LEU A 390 -14.75 15.62 -10.68
C LEU A 390 -14.95 14.63 -11.84
N GLY A 391 -15.77 14.99 -12.83
CA GLY A 391 -16.04 14.16 -14.00
C GLY A 391 -14.80 13.95 -14.87
N HIS A 392 -14.17 15.05 -15.28
CA HIS A 392 -12.96 15.00 -16.11
C HIS A 392 -11.77 14.37 -15.37
N GLY A 393 -11.66 14.57 -14.05
CA GLY A 393 -10.62 13.97 -13.22
C GLY A 393 -10.76 12.46 -13.00
N ALA A 394 -11.96 11.92 -13.15
CA ALA A 394 -12.17 10.47 -13.12
C ALA A 394 -11.39 9.74 -14.23
N VAL A 395 -11.24 10.37 -15.40
CA VAL A 395 -10.54 9.76 -16.55
C VAL A 395 -9.05 9.54 -16.24
N PRO A 396 -8.25 10.54 -15.87
CA PRO A 396 -6.84 10.33 -15.53
C PRO A 396 -6.68 9.51 -14.25
N THR A 397 -7.52 9.67 -13.22
CA THR A 397 -7.35 8.93 -11.95
C THR A 397 -7.76 7.47 -12.10
N VAL A 398 -9.02 7.21 -12.49
CA VAL A 398 -9.56 5.84 -12.56
C VAL A 398 -9.03 5.11 -13.78
N GLY A 399 -8.91 5.78 -14.93
CA GLY A 399 -8.35 5.19 -16.16
C GLY A 399 -6.91 4.72 -15.95
N THR A 400 -6.07 5.54 -15.34
CA THR A 400 -4.68 5.16 -14.99
C THR A 400 -4.67 4.01 -13.97
N ALA A 401 -5.53 4.05 -12.94
CA ALA A 401 -5.62 2.97 -11.96
C ALA A 401 -6.04 1.63 -12.60
N VAL A 402 -6.96 1.65 -13.54
CA VAL A 402 -7.36 0.45 -14.31
C VAL A 402 -6.19 -0.03 -15.18
N ALA A 403 -5.52 0.85 -15.90
CA ALA A 403 -4.37 0.51 -16.74
C ALA A 403 -3.25 -0.14 -15.92
N VAL A 404 -2.85 0.47 -14.79
CA VAL A 404 -1.88 -0.08 -13.82
C VAL A 404 -2.33 -1.44 -13.32
N THR A 405 -3.61 -1.60 -12.99
CA THR A 405 -4.16 -2.88 -12.49
C THR A 405 -4.10 -3.96 -13.56
N VAL A 406 -4.39 -3.64 -14.82
CA VAL A 406 -4.28 -4.60 -15.95
C VAL A 406 -2.84 -5.02 -16.17
N VAL A 407 -1.90 -4.07 -16.23
CA VAL A 407 -0.45 -4.37 -16.36
C VAL A 407 0.01 -5.25 -15.21
N SER A 408 -0.38 -4.90 -13.98
CA SER A 408 -0.03 -5.65 -12.77
C SER A 408 -0.64 -7.05 -12.75
N LEU A 409 -1.88 -7.22 -13.27
CA LEU A 409 -2.53 -8.52 -13.42
C LEU A 409 -1.76 -9.42 -14.40
N LEU A 410 -1.39 -8.89 -15.55
CA LEU A 410 -0.64 -9.63 -16.55
C LEU A 410 0.74 -10.05 -16.03
N ALA A 411 1.46 -9.10 -15.41
CA ALA A 411 2.76 -9.38 -14.77
C ALA A 411 2.62 -10.41 -13.62
N GLY A 412 1.61 -10.22 -12.76
CA GLY A 412 1.31 -11.11 -11.65
C GLY A 412 0.99 -12.54 -12.08
N LEU A 413 0.18 -12.71 -13.14
CA LEU A 413 -0.10 -14.02 -13.74
C LEU A 413 1.17 -14.63 -14.34
N ALA A 414 1.91 -13.87 -15.15
CA ALA A 414 3.11 -14.37 -15.83
C ALA A 414 4.20 -14.81 -14.83
N ILE A 415 4.43 -14.04 -13.78
CA ILE A 415 5.45 -14.32 -12.76
C ILE A 415 4.98 -15.42 -11.80
N GLY A 416 3.73 -15.35 -11.34
CA GLY A 416 3.18 -16.31 -10.38
C GLY A 416 3.05 -17.72 -10.94
N LEU A 417 2.72 -17.88 -12.22
CA LEU A 417 2.62 -19.20 -12.87
C LEU A 417 3.97 -19.88 -13.11
N ARG A 418 5.07 -19.10 -13.27
CA ARG A 418 6.40 -19.66 -13.55
C ARG A 418 7.01 -20.45 -12.39
N GLY A 419 6.54 -20.29 -11.17
CA GLY A 419 7.02 -21.01 -9.98
C GLY A 419 8.50 -20.75 -9.66
N GLY A 420 8.94 -21.12 -8.47
CA GLY A 420 10.35 -21.02 -8.06
C GLY A 420 10.51 -20.39 -6.68
N ALA A 421 11.18 -21.07 -5.74
CA ALA A 421 11.34 -20.63 -4.34
C ALA A 421 12.18 -19.35 -4.19
N ALA A 422 13.08 -19.06 -5.12
CA ALA A 422 13.98 -17.91 -5.07
C ALA A 422 13.26 -16.55 -5.29
N ARG A 423 12.04 -16.57 -5.86
CA ARG A 423 11.29 -15.34 -6.19
C ARG A 423 10.41 -14.82 -5.07
N THR A 424 10.22 -15.57 -3.99
CA THR A 424 9.44 -15.12 -2.83
C THR A 424 10.15 -14.01 -2.07
N GLY A 425 11.47 -14.10 -1.87
CA GLY A 425 12.22 -13.09 -1.12
C GLY A 425 12.24 -11.71 -1.81
N ALA A 426 12.40 -11.69 -3.15
CA ALA A 426 12.36 -10.45 -3.93
C ALA A 426 10.96 -9.78 -3.91
N ALA A 427 9.91 -10.59 -4.07
CA ALA A 427 8.54 -10.11 -4.01
C ALA A 427 8.20 -9.56 -2.61
N ASP A 428 8.66 -10.20 -1.54
CA ASP A 428 8.42 -9.76 -0.16
C ASP A 428 9.07 -8.41 0.13
N ILE A 429 10.28 -8.16 -0.38
CA ILE A 429 10.98 -6.88 -0.21
C ILE A 429 10.33 -5.78 -1.04
N LEU A 430 9.98 -6.05 -2.30
CA LEU A 430 9.26 -5.08 -3.14
C LEU A 430 7.89 -4.73 -2.55
N ASN A 431 7.21 -5.70 -1.94
CA ASN A 431 5.94 -5.46 -1.24
C ASN A 431 6.12 -4.67 0.06
N ALA A 432 7.33 -4.63 0.62
CA ALA A 432 7.66 -3.82 1.78
C ALA A 432 7.99 -2.36 1.43
N LEU A 433 8.20 -2.03 0.15
CA LEU A 433 8.44 -0.64 -0.27
C LEU A 433 7.10 0.11 -0.42
N PRO A 434 6.91 1.23 0.27
CA PRO A 434 5.74 2.06 0.08
C PRO A 434 5.69 2.62 -1.35
N PRO A 435 4.55 2.55 -2.06
CA PRO A 435 4.42 3.02 -3.44
C PRO A 435 4.83 4.48 -3.63
N VAL A 436 4.65 5.33 -2.62
CA VAL A 436 5.02 6.75 -2.66
C VAL A 436 6.53 6.93 -2.80
N PHE A 437 7.34 6.12 -2.10
CA PHE A 437 8.79 6.20 -2.23
C PHE A 437 9.30 5.67 -3.56
N VAL A 438 8.66 4.65 -4.12
CA VAL A 438 8.92 4.23 -5.50
C VAL A 438 8.54 5.35 -6.47
N GLY A 439 7.44 6.05 -6.21
CA GLY A 439 7.03 7.24 -6.95
C GLY A 439 8.07 8.37 -6.91
N LEU A 440 8.63 8.64 -5.72
CA LEU A 440 9.70 9.62 -5.54
C LEU A 440 10.95 9.27 -6.36
N VAL A 441 11.39 8.02 -6.28
CA VAL A 441 12.56 7.54 -7.04
C VAL A 441 12.30 7.65 -8.55
N VAL A 442 11.13 7.22 -9.01
CA VAL A 442 10.77 7.28 -10.42
C VAL A 442 10.66 8.74 -10.89
N ALA A 443 10.04 9.61 -10.10
CA ALA A 443 9.94 11.04 -10.42
C ALA A 443 11.30 11.74 -10.42
N ALA A 444 12.20 11.37 -9.52
CA ALA A 444 13.57 11.90 -9.52
C ALA A 444 14.37 11.51 -10.79
N VAL A 445 14.09 10.32 -11.35
CA VAL A 445 14.78 9.82 -12.56
C VAL A 445 14.07 10.24 -13.84
N LEU A 446 12.76 10.06 -13.94
CA LEU A 446 11.98 10.29 -15.17
C LEU A 446 11.31 11.68 -15.24
N GLY A 447 11.34 12.43 -14.13
CA GLY A 447 10.53 13.62 -13.93
C GLY A 447 9.14 13.28 -13.38
N ALA A 448 8.50 14.28 -12.74
CA ALA A 448 7.12 14.15 -12.27
C ALA A 448 6.14 14.10 -13.45
N GLY A 449 5.13 13.25 -13.36
CA GLY A 449 4.12 13.12 -14.42
C GLY A 449 3.21 11.91 -14.20
N LEU A 450 2.02 11.92 -14.82
CA LEU A 450 1.04 10.84 -14.70
C LEU A 450 1.61 9.48 -15.17
N ALA A 451 2.42 9.49 -16.24
CA ALA A 451 3.08 8.29 -16.75
C ALA A 451 4.11 7.74 -15.74
N ALA A 452 4.91 8.62 -15.13
CA ALA A 452 5.87 8.25 -14.09
C ALA A 452 5.17 7.68 -12.87
N ALA A 453 4.07 8.30 -12.41
CA ALA A 453 3.25 7.79 -11.31
C ALA A 453 2.63 6.42 -11.64
N ALA A 454 2.11 6.23 -12.85
CA ALA A 454 1.56 4.96 -13.31
C ALA A 454 2.64 3.86 -13.37
N PHE A 455 3.82 4.19 -13.86
CA PHE A 455 4.96 3.27 -13.89
C PHE A 455 5.40 2.88 -12.47
N ALA A 456 5.57 3.85 -11.58
CA ALA A 456 5.92 3.61 -10.19
C ALA A 456 4.89 2.71 -9.47
N ALA A 457 3.61 2.99 -9.63
CA ALA A 457 2.55 2.16 -9.08
C ALA A 457 2.58 0.73 -9.66
N SER A 458 2.86 0.58 -10.96
CA SER A 458 2.96 -0.72 -11.63
C SER A 458 4.12 -1.57 -11.10
N LEU A 459 5.25 -0.94 -10.72
CA LEU A 459 6.42 -1.66 -10.18
C LEU A 459 6.11 -2.40 -8.86
N VAL A 460 5.12 -1.96 -8.10
CA VAL A 460 4.75 -2.55 -6.80
C VAL A 460 3.46 -3.37 -6.88
N ALA A 461 2.47 -2.90 -7.64
CA ALA A 461 1.11 -3.45 -7.61
C ALA A 461 0.99 -4.90 -8.14
N TRP A 462 1.94 -5.41 -8.94
CA TRP A 462 1.93 -6.79 -9.43
C TRP A 462 2.28 -7.81 -8.35
N VAL A 463 3.00 -7.43 -7.29
CA VAL A 463 3.54 -8.36 -6.29
C VAL A 463 2.46 -9.16 -5.57
N PRO A 464 1.40 -8.54 -4.98
CA PRO A 464 0.33 -9.29 -4.33
C PRO A 464 -0.43 -10.20 -5.30
N LEU A 465 -0.54 -9.81 -6.57
CA LEU A 465 -1.20 -10.61 -7.61
C LEU A 465 -0.35 -11.83 -7.98
N ALA A 466 0.97 -11.69 -8.04
CA ALA A 466 1.88 -12.81 -8.28
C ALA A 466 1.87 -13.83 -7.13
N VAL A 467 1.86 -13.34 -5.88
CA VAL A 467 1.76 -14.20 -4.68
C VAL A 467 0.45 -14.98 -4.69
N HIS A 468 -0.68 -14.30 -4.96
CA HIS A 468 -1.99 -14.95 -5.03
C HIS A 468 -2.08 -15.96 -6.19
N THR A 469 -1.59 -15.58 -7.38
CA THR A 469 -1.49 -16.47 -8.55
C THR A 469 -0.72 -17.75 -8.22
N ARG A 470 0.42 -17.59 -7.55
CA ARG A 470 1.27 -18.70 -7.17
C ARG A 470 0.59 -19.64 -6.20
N SER A 471 -0.04 -19.11 -5.14
CA SER A 471 -0.77 -19.91 -4.16
C SER A 471 -1.86 -20.77 -4.81
N LEU A 472 -2.65 -20.18 -5.70
CA LEU A 472 -3.68 -20.91 -6.47
C LEU A 472 -3.07 -21.93 -7.43
N ALA A 473 -1.96 -21.60 -8.09
CA ALA A 473 -1.29 -22.54 -9.01
C ALA A 473 -0.70 -23.74 -8.25
N GLU A 474 -0.16 -23.54 -7.05
CA GLU A 474 0.34 -24.62 -6.18
C GLU A 474 -0.82 -25.53 -5.72
N GLU A 475 -1.98 -24.97 -5.39
CA GLU A 475 -3.19 -25.73 -5.06
C GLU A 475 -3.67 -26.59 -6.24
N VAL A 476 -3.72 -26.03 -7.45
CA VAL A 476 -4.08 -26.74 -8.67
C VAL A 476 -3.09 -27.87 -8.97
N ARG A 477 -1.79 -27.61 -8.87
CA ARG A 477 -0.73 -28.63 -9.09
C ARG A 477 -0.81 -29.78 -8.07
N ALA A 478 -1.23 -29.49 -6.85
CA ALA A 478 -1.44 -30.50 -5.81
C ALA A 478 -2.72 -31.34 -6.01
N SER A 479 -3.62 -30.92 -6.91
CA SER A 479 -4.89 -31.62 -7.15
C SER A 479 -4.73 -32.94 -7.88
N GLY A 480 -5.63 -33.89 -7.60
CA GLY A 480 -5.61 -35.23 -8.22
C GLY A 480 -5.81 -35.18 -9.75
N TYR A 481 -6.65 -34.27 -10.26
CA TYR A 481 -6.89 -34.17 -11.70
C TYR A 481 -5.67 -33.66 -12.47
N HIS A 482 -4.86 -32.77 -11.88
CA HIS A 482 -3.63 -32.28 -12.48
C HIS A 482 -2.57 -33.40 -12.57
N ARG A 483 -2.40 -34.12 -11.48
CA ARG A 483 -1.49 -35.29 -11.45
C ARG A 483 -1.93 -36.41 -12.42
N ALA A 484 -3.23 -36.68 -12.52
CA ALA A 484 -3.75 -37.65 -13.47
C ALA A 484 -3.44 -37.24 -14.91
N ALA A 485 -3.59 -35.95 -15.26
CA ALA A 485 -3.24 -35.44 -16.59
C ALA A 485 -1.73 -35.58 -16.89
N GLU A 486 -0.85 -35.33 -15.91
CA GLU A 486 0.60 -35.54 -16.03
C GLU A 486 0.93 -37.02 -16.29
N LEU A 487 0.32 -37.94 -15.53
CA LEU A 487 0.51 -39.39 -15.70
C LEU A 487 -0.02 -39.88 -17.05
N CYS A 488 -1.03 -39.23 -17.62
CA CYS A 488 -1.52 -39.50 -18.97
C CYS A 488 -0.65 -38.89 -20.09
N GLY A 489 0.52 -38.29 -19.75
CA GLY A 489 1.47 -37.74 -20.72
C GLY A 489 1.13 -36.33 -21.21
N ALA A 490 0.29 -35.56 -20.49
CA ALA A 490 0.00 -34.18 -20.85
C ALA A 490 1.26 -33.30 -20.72
N GLY A 491 1.67 -32.67 -21.83
CA GLY A 491 2.82 -31.78 -21.86
C GLY A 491 2.59 -30.47 -21.08
N PRO A 492 3.67 -29.74 -20.70
CA PRO A 492 3.58 -28.54 -19.85
C PRO A 492 2.71 -27.43 -20.44
N GLY A 493 2.71 -27.26 -21.77
CA GLY A 493 1.85 -26.29 -22.45
C GLY A 493 0.36 -26.63 -22.37
N HIS A 494 0.00 -27.92 -22.42
CA HIS A 494 -1.36 -28.41 -22.24
C HIS A 494 -1.83 -28.17 -20.80
N LEU A 495 -1.01 -28.56 -19.82
CA LEU A 495 -1.29 -28.36 -18.39
C LEU A 495 -1.47 -26.88 -18.05
N LEU A 496 -0.63 -26.00 -18.62
CA LEU A 496 -0.76 -24.57 -18.43
C LEU A 496 -2.09 -24.04 -19.00
N ARG A 497 -2.41 -24.32 -20.27
CA ARG A 497 -3.54 -23.74 -20.97
C ARG A 497 -4.89 -24.35 -20.57
N ARG A 498 -4.93 -25.64 -20.27
CA ARG A 498 -6.15 -26.40 -20.02
C ARG A 498 -6.50 -26.56 -18.54
N HIS A 499 -5.49 -26.53 -17.65
CA HIS A 499 -5.67 -26.77 -16.21
C HIS A 499 -5.35 -25.54 -15.35
N LEU A 500 -4.16 -24.94 -15.51
CA LEU A 500 -3.69 -23.86 -14.64
C LEU A 500 -4.38 -22.52 -14.97
N LEU A 501 -4.26 -22.05 -16.21
CA LEU A 501 -4.80 -20.73 -16.60
C LEU A 501 -6.31 -20.60 -16.34
N PRO A 502 -7.18 -21.55 -16.74
CA PRO A 502 -8.62 -21.42 -16.50
C PRO A 502 -8.99 -21.42 -15.01
N ALA A 503 -8.25 -22.19 -14.20
CA ALA A 503 -8.49 -22.28 -12.76
C ALA A 503 -8.04 -21.01 -12.00
N VAL A 504 -6.93 -20.38 -12.43
CA VAL A 504 -6.26 -19.29 -11.71
C VAL A 504 -6.71 -17.92 -12.18
N SER A 505 -6.95 -17.72 -13.50
CA SER A 505 -7.20 -16.39 -14.07
C SER A 505 -8.43 -15.69 -13.49
N GLY A 506 -9.54 -16.40 -13.32
CA GLY A 506 -10.78 -15.82 -12.78
C GLY A 506 -10.64 -15.29 -11.35
N PRO A 507 -10.16 -16.10 -10.39
CA PRO A 507 -9.90 -15.64 -9.03
C PRO A 507 -8.91 -14.48 -8.96
N VAL A 508 -7.80 -14.53 -9.71
CA VAL A 508 -6.79 -13.46 -9.71
C VAL A 508 -7.34 -12.18 -10.33
N ALA A 509 -8.10 -12.25 -11.43
CA ALA A 509 -8.75 -11.08 -12.01
C ALA A 509 -9.72 -10.40 -11.05
N ARG A 510 -10.51 -11.17 -10.29
CA ARG A 510 -11.38 -10.62 -9.24
C ARG A 510 -10.56 -9.94 -8.13
N HIS A 511 -9.44 -10.55 -7.73
CA HIS A 511 -8.54 -9.93 -6.76
C HIS A 511 -7.94 -8.63 -7.29
N ALA A 512 -7.55 -8.59 -8.57
CA ALA A 512 -7.06 -7.38 -9.24
C ALA A 512 -8.13 -6.28 -9.27
N LEU A 513 -9.36 -6.58 -9.67
CA LEU A 513 -10.48 -5.63 -9.67
C LEU A 513 -10.74 -5.04 -8.28
N ALA A 514 -10.67 -5.86 -7.24
CA ALA A 514 -10.82 -5.40 -5.86
C ALA A 514 -9.70 -4.43 -5.41
N ARG A 515 -8.56 -4.37 -6.13
CA ARG A 515 -7.43 -3.47 -5.85
C ARG A 515 -7.50 -2.14 -6.61
N VAL A 516 -8.38 -2.00 -7.61
CA VAL A 516 -8.52 -0.74 -8.39
C VAL A 516 -8.67 0.50 -7.50
N PRO A 517 -9.50 0.50 -6.44
CA PRO A 517 -9.60 1.68 -5.57
C PRO A 517 -8.31 2.03 -4.83
N ALA A 518 -7.59 1.01 -4.35
CA ALA A 518 -6.30 1.24 -3.69
C ALA A 518 -5.26 1.79 -4.68
N THR A 519 -5.28 1.32 -5.93
CA THR A 519 -4.42 1.85 -7.00
C THR A 519 -4.82 3.29 -7.36
N ALA A 520 -6.12 3.60 -7.45
CA ALA A 520 -6.61 4.96 -7.67
C ALA A 520 -6.20 5.91 -6.54
N LEU A 521 -6.27 5.44 -5.28
CA LEU A 521 -5.79 6.20 -4.13
C LEU A 521 -4.27 6.42 -4.18
N THR A 522 -3.50 5.44 -4.65
CA THR A 522 -2.04 5.61 -4.84
C THR A 522 -1.74 6.66 -5.91
N ILE A 523 -2.43 6.64 -7.05
CA ILE A 523 -2.27 7.65 -8.11
C ILE A 523 -2.66 9.02 -7.59
N ALA A 524 -3.81 9.14 -6.92
CA ALA A 524 -4.24 10.40 -6.31
C ALA A 524 -3.28 10.90 -5.21
N GLY A 525 -2.71 9.99 -4.41
CA GLY A 525 -1.69 10.32 -3.42
C GLY A 525 -0.41 10.88 -4.05
N LEU A 526 0.05 10.28 -5.15
CA LEU A 526 1.19 10.80 -5.92
C LEU A 526 0.87 12.16 -6.57
N GLY A 527 -0.34 12.32 -7.13
CA GLY A 527 -0.83 13.60 -7.65
C GLY A 527 -0.90 14.68 -6.57
N PHE A 528 -1.41 14.34 -5.38
CA PHE A 528 -1.46 15.23 -4.23
C PHE A 528 -0.07 15.74 -3.79
N LEU A 529 0.94 14.90 -3.90
CA LEU A 529 2.33 15.22 -3.55
C LEU A 529 3.11 15.94 -4.68
N GLY A 530 2.47 16.21 -5.84
CA GLY A 530 3.12 16.83 -6.97
C GLY A 530 4.00 15.89 -7.81
N LEU A 531 3.93 14.58 -7.55
CA LEU A 531 4.70 13.55 -8.29
C LEU A 531 3.90 12.94 -9.45
N GLY A 532 2.60 13.29 -9.55
CA GLY A 532 1.66 12.80 -10.56
C GLY A 532 1.48 13.74 -11.74
N ALA A 533 0.23 13.92 -12.15
CA ALA A 533 -0.12 14.81 -13.26
C ALA A 533 0.25 16.27 -12.97
N GLY A 534 0.44 17.08 -14.04
CA GLY A 534 0.74 18.49 -13.91
C GLY A 534 -0.36 19.29 -13.17
N HIS A 535 -0.03 20.47 -12.68
CA HIS A 535 -0.88 21.30 -11.83
C HIS A 535 -2.23 21.69 -12.48
N ASP A 536 -2.30 21.75 -13.81
CA ASP A 536 -3.52 22.07 -14.55
C ASP A 536 -4.40 20.85 -14.82
N SER A 537 -3.93 19.66 -14.46
CA SER A 537 -4.69 18.41 -14.67
C SER A 537 -5.90 18.33 -13.73
N PRO A 538 -7.06 17.88 -14.23
CA PRO A 538 -8.23 17.61 -13.39
C PRO A 538 -8.08 16.31 -12.56
N GLU A 539 -6.90 15.67 -12.52
CA GLU A 539 -6.64 14.47 -11.72
C GLU A 539 -7.03 14.70 -10.25
N TRP A 540 -7.71 13.73 -9.61
CA TRP A 540 -8.30 13.92 -8.29
C TRP A 540 -7.31 14.25 -7.18
N GLY A 541 -6.07 13.74 -7.25
CA GLY A 541 -5.01 14.07 -6.29
C GLY A 541 -4.53 15.52 -6.45
N VAL A 542 -4.38 15.99 -7.68
CA VAL A 542 -4.02 17.38 -8.00
C VAL A 542 -5.14 18.34 -7.53
N GLN A 543 -6.41 17.98 -7.79
CA GLN A 543 -7.55 18.76 -7.29
C GLN A 543 -7.55 18.86 -5.76
N LEU A 544 -7.28 17.74 -5.07
CA LEU A 544 -7.20 17.71 -3.62
C LEU A 544 -6.07 18.61 -3.11
N ALA A 545 -4.87 18.55 -3.73
CA ALA A 545 -3.75 19.41 -3.36
C ALA A 545 -4.09 20.89 -3.51
N ALA A 546 -4.75 21.27 -4.61
CA ALA A 546 -5.15 22.65 -4.88
C ALA A 546 -6.27 23.16 -3.95
N SER A 547 -7.16 22.27 -3.48
CA SER A 547 -8.39 22.65 -2.77
C SER A 547 -8.30 22.48 -1.25
N VAL A 548 -7.36 21.67 -0.75
CA VAL A 548 -7.30 21.29 0.68
C VAL A 548 -7.13 22.48 1.62
N THR A 549 -6.40 23.50 1.21
CA THR A 549 -6.20 24.74 1.98
C THR A 549 -7.47 25.60 2.07
N TYR A 550 -8.46 25.35 1.22
CA TYR A 550 -9.73 26.06 1.16
C TYR A 550 -10.91 25.25 1.69
N LEU A 551 -10.64 24.18 2.47
CA LEU A 551 -11.65 23.25 2.97
C LEU A 551 -12.80 23.94 3.72
N GLU A 552 -12.53 25.02 4.45
CA GLU A 552 -13.55 25.80 5.16
C GLU A 552 -14.51 26.56 4.22
N ARG A 553 -13.98 27.10 3.13
CA ARG A 553 -14.73 27.94 2.19
C ARG A 553 -15.42 27.13 1.10
N ALA A 554 -14.76 26.10 0.61
CA ALA A 554 -15.24 25.24 -0.47
C ALA A 554 -15.12 23.75 -0.10
N PRO A 555 -15.86 23.24 0.89
CA PRO A 555 -15.73 21.88 1.38
C PRO A 555 -15.99 20.83 0.30
N LEU A 556 -16.89 21.10 -0.66
CA LEU A 556 -17.22 20.16 -1.73
C LEU A 556 -16.11 20.02 -2.78
N ALA A 557 -15.22 21.00 -2.92
CA ALA A 557 -14.04 20.89 -3.77
C ALA A 557 -13.07 19.80 -3.26
N VAL A 558 -13.05 19.56 -1.95
CA VAL A 558 -12.28 18.49 -1.31
C VAL A 558 -13.12 17.20 -1.21
N LEU A 559 -14.36 17.31 -0.73
CA LEU A 559 -15.21 16.14 -0.49
C LEU A 559 -15.67 15.46 -1.78
N GLY A 560 -15.74 16.16 -2.91
CA GLY A 560 -16.10 15.59 -4.22
C GLY A 560 -15.14 14.47 -4.65
N PRO A 561 -13.85 14.75 -4.87
CA PRO A 561 -12.85 13.72 -5.21
C PRO A 561 -12.74 12.61 -4.15
N VAL A 562 -12.85 12.96 -2.84
CA VAL A 562 -12.86 11.96 -1.76
C VAL A 562 -14.05 11.03 -1.85
N ALA A 563 -15.26 11.56 -2.12
CA ALA A 563 -16.45 10.75 -2.32
C ALA A 563 -16.30 9.83 -3.55
N GLY A 564 -15.68 10.32 -4.63
CA GLY A 564 -15.35 9.51 -5.80
C GLY A 564 -14.48 8.30 -5.45
N LEU A 565 -13.37 8.52 -4.73
CA LEU A 565 -12.48 7.45 -4.25
C LEU A 565 -13.19 6.48 -3.29
N ALA A 566 -14.00 7.01 -2.37
CA ALA A 566 -14.77 6.19 -1.43
C ALA A 566 -15.83 5.31 -2.12
N LEU A 567 -16.54 5.86 -3.11
CA LEU A 567 -17.51 5.11 -3.91
C LEU A 567 -16.86 3.98 -4.70
N LEU A 568 -15.66 4.22 -5.26
CA LEU A 568 -14.84 3.16 -5.87
C LEU A 568 -14.53 2.04 -4.87
N GLY A 569 -14.18 2.41 -3.62
CA GLY A 569 -13.93 1.45 -2.53
C GLY A 569 -15.16 0.61 -2.20
N VAL A 570 -16.34 1.22 -2.11
CA VAL A 570 -17.62 0.54 -1.89
C VAL A 570 -17.94 -0.45 -3.02
N LEU A 571 -17.72 -0.04 -4.27
CA LEU A 571 -17.93 -0.89 -5.45
C LEU A 571 -17.03 -2.12 -5.43
N ALA A 572 -15.75 -1.97 -5.13
CA ALA A 572 -14.82 -3.08 -5.05
C ALA A 572 -15.14 -4.04 -3.89
N ALA A 573 -15.56 -3.51 -2.74
CA ALA A 573 -15.94 -4.32 -1.58
C ALA A 573 -17.21 -5.16 -1.83
N ALA A 574 -18.05 -4.71 -2.72
CA ALA A 574 -19.33 -5.35 -3.05
C ALA A 574 -19.24 -6.37 -4.21
N THR A 575 -18.09 -6.50 -4.88
CA THR A 575 -17.92 -7.52 -5.94
C THR A 575 -18.10 -8.92 -5.33
N PRO A 576 -19.09 -9.72 -5.79
CA PRO A 576 -19.39 -11.00 -5.20
C PRO A 576 -18.21 -11.96 -5.41
N THR A 577 -17.56 -12.36 -4.34
CA THR A 577 -16.65 -13.51 -4.36
C THR A 577 -17.48 -14.78 -4.49
N ARG A 578 -17.83 -15.18 -5.71
CA ARG A 578 -18.37 -16.52 -5.94
C ARG A 578 -17.25 -17.50 -5.62
N ALA A 579 -17.34 -18.16 -4.46
CA ALA A 579 -16.57 -19.36 -4.24
C ALA A 579 -16.93 -20.34 -5.37
N VAL A 580 -15.93 -20.78 -6.13
CA VAL A 580 -16.10 -21.96 -6.99
C VAL A 580 -16.49 -23.08 -6.02
N PRO A 581 -17.65 -23.73 -6.18
CA PRO A 581 -17.95 -24.87 -5.35
C PRO A 581 -16.85 -25.90 -5.63
N VAL A 582 -15.96 -26.13 -4.67
CA VAL A 582 -15.22 -27.40 -4.61
C VAL A 582 -16.31 -28.44 -4.57
N ALA A 583 -16.42 -29.22 -5.66
CA ALA A 583 -17.40 -30.27 -5.77
C ALA A 583 -17.35 -31.06 -4.47
N ALA A 584 -18.41 -30.95 -3.67
CA ALA A 584 -18.50 -31.70 -2.44
C ALA A 584 -18.29 -33.16 -2.85
N ARG A 585 -17.22 -33.76 -2.34
CA ARG A 585 -17.05 -35.21 -2.39
C ARG A 585 -18.30 -35.76 -1.69
N ARG A 586 -19.33 -36.07 -2.47
CA ARG A 586 -20.32 -37.07 -2.05
C ARG A 586 -19.48 -38.32 -1.85
N GLY A 587 -19.23 -38.64 -0.59
CA GLY A 587 -18.73 -39.95 -0.23
C GLY A 587 -19.70 -40.96 -0.83
N THR A 588 -19.30 -41.55 -1.93
CA THR A 588 -19.89 -42.82 -2.37
C THR A 588 -19.68 -43.77 -1.22
N GLY A 589 -20.77 -44.21 -0.66
CA GLY A 589 -20.82 -45.16 0.45
C GLY A 589 -19.86 -46.32 0.22
N SER A 590 -19.22 -46.72 1.27
CA SER A 590 -18.42 -47.92 1.37
C SER A 590 -19.22 -49.13 0.82
N PRO A 591 -18.72 -49.87 -0.20
CA PRO A 591 -19.38 -51.10 -0.65
C PRO A 591 -19.06 -52.32 0.21
N TRP A 592 -18.54 -52.13 1.41
CA TRP A 592 -18.21 -53.23 2.33
C TRP A 592 -19.02 -53.15 3.60
N ALA A 593 -20.31 -53.45 3.51
CA ALA A 593 -21.15 -53.82 4.61
C ALA A 593 -22.12 -54.89 4.08
N ALA A 594 -21.60 -56.12 3.99
CA ALA A 594 -22.36 -57.38 4.04
C ALA A 594 -21.41 -58.46 4.53
#